data_eb30b7e2303b21e2ffd60010c28ba216
#
_entry.id   eb30b7e2303b21e2ffd60010c28ba216
#
_cell.length_a   1.000
_cell.length_b   1.000
_cell.length_c   1.000
_cell.angle_alpha   90.00
_cell.angle_beta   90.00
_cell.angle_gamma   90.00
#
_symmetry.space_group_name_H-M   'P 1'
#
loop_
_entity.id
_entity.type
_entity.pdbx_description
1 polymer ?
#
loop_
_entity_poly.entity_id
_entity_poly.type
_entity_poly.pdbx_seq_one_letter_code
_entity_poly.pdbx_strand_id
1 'polypeptide(L)'
;MPNYKITLEYDGTNYVGWQRQENGPSVQQLVEEAIEKLSKQKTTLFGAGRTDAGVHARGQVANFELEQHFDTDTIRDGINHYLRPQPISILHAEEVDKDFNSRFSAKLRWYEYKILNRRSPITLEQNKVWCVHKKIDAEKIIKQSQQFIGKFDLSAFRSINCQSKSPIKSINSLDINFNHDEINFLISAKSFLHSQVRIMVGTLVDIGLNKIEKSISEIIQSKKREFAGVTAPPEGLYLLKIDY
;
A
#
# COMPACT_ATOMS: atom_id res chain seq x y z
N MET A 1 -25.21 4.10 -16.68
CA MET A 1 -25.02 4.16 -15.23
C MET A 1 -23.85 5.11 -14.99
N PRO A 2 -23.98 6.12 -14.12
CA PRO A 2 -22.84 6.95 -13.71
C PRO A 2 -21.75 6.09 -13.04
N ASN A 3 -20.49 6.35 -13.38
CA ASN A 3 -19.33 5.72 -12.77
C ASN A 3 -18.64 6.74 -11.86
N TYR A 4 -18.55 6.44 -10.57
CA TYR A 4 -17.98 7.32 -9.56
C TYR A 4 -16.60 6.82 -9.16
N LYS A 5 -15.62 7.71 -9.22
CA LYS A 5 -14.28 7.50 -8.67
C LYS A 5 -14.21 8.16 -7.30
N ILE A 6 -13.75 7.44 -6.31
CA ILE A 6 -13.51 7.96 -4.96
C ILE A 6 -12.05 7.83 -4.59
N THR A 7 -11.54 8.85 -3.90
CA THR A 7 -10.25 8.79 -3.20
C THR A 7 -10.52 8.69 -1.71
N LEU A 8 -9.86 7.74 -1.05
CA LEU A 8 -10.10 7.48 0.37
C LEU A 8 -8.81 7.20 1.14
N GLU A 9 -8.84 7.55 2.42
CA GLU A 9 -7.84 7.19 3.41
C GLU A 9 -8.40 6.22 4.44
N TYR A 10 -7.53 5.42 5.03
CA TYR A 10 -7.91 4.54 6.14
C TYR A 10 -6.74 4.14 7.02
N ASP A 11 -7.05 3.94 8.30
CA ASP A 11 -6.22 3.22 9.24
C ASP A 11 -6.45 1.72 9.10
N GLY A 12 -5.47 0.99 8.58
CA GLY A 12 -5.57 -0.45 8.30
C GLY A 12 -5.48 -1.36 9.51
N THR A 13 -5.16 -0.83 10.71
CA THR A 13 -4.81 -1.61 11.91
C THR A 13 -5.79 -2.73 12.23
N ASN A 14 -7.09 -2.47 12.12
CA ASN A 14 -8.14 -3.42 12.52
C ASN A 14 -8.77 -4.18 11.35
N TYR A 15 -8.20 -4.07 10.15
CA TYR A 15 -8.74 -4.71 8.95
C TYR A 15 -7.87 -5.86 8.44
N VAL A 16 -8.52 -6.87 7.88
CA VAL A 16 -7.85 -7.99 7.18
C VAL A 16 -7.24 -7.57 5.84
N GLY A 17 -7.23 -6.27 5.55
CA GLY A 17 -6.73 -5.62 4.36
C GLY A 17 -7.84 -4.96 3.53
N TRP A 18 -7.49 -4.60 2.30
CA TRP A 18 -8.43 -3.95 1.38
C TRP A 18 -9.58 -4.88 0.97
N GLN A 19 -9.25 -6.05 0.44
CA GLN A 19 -10.23 -6.91 -0.24
C GLN A 19 -11.11 -7.66 0.74
N ARG A 20 -12.41 -7.78 0.42
CA ARG A 20 -13.39 -8.61 1.13
C ARG A 20 -12.88 -10.05 1.27
N GLN A 21 -12.92 -10.56 2.49
CA GLN A 21 -12.53 -11.91 2.90
C GLN A 21 -13.46 -12.40 4.00
N GLU A 22 -13.51 -13.72 4.21
CA GLU A 22 -14.40 -14.33 5.23
C GLU A 22 -13.83 -14.23 6.65
N ASN A 23 -12.53 -13.98 6.79
CA ASN A 23 -11.80 -14.05 8.06
C ASN A 23 -11.81 -12.74 8.88
N GLY A 24 -12.57 -11.73 8.45
CA GLY A 24 -12.70 -10.48 9.19
C GLY A 24 -13.13 -9.28 8.35
N PRO A 25 -13.33 -8.10 8.97
CA PRO A 25 -13.75 -6.90 8.29
C PRO A 25 -12.66 -6.39 7.34
N SER A 26 -13.05 -6.00 6.13
CA SER A 26 -12.17 -5.39 5.13
C SER A 26 -12.65 -3.99 4.76
N VAL A 27 -11.72 -3.15 4.30
CA VAL A 27 -12.05 -1.78 3.88
C VAL A 27 -13.07 -1.77 2.74
N GLN A 28 -12.88 -2.62 1.72
CA GLN A 28 -13.79 -2.75 0.58
C GLN A 28 -15.21 -3.06 1.03
N GLN A 29 -15.39 -4.04 1.92
CA GLN A 29 -16.70 -4.43 2.41
C GLN A 29 -17.43 -3.28 3.10
N LEU A 30 -16.75 -2.57 4.02
CA LEU A 30 -17.37 -1.47 4.77
C LEU A 30 -17.78 -0.31 3.86
N VAL A 31 -16.96 0.00 2.85
CA VAL A 31 -17.29 1.04 1.85
C VAL A 31 -18.47 0.59 0.98
N GLU A 32 -18.50 -0.67 0.51
CA GLU A 32 -19.64 -1.21 -0.24
C GLU A 32 -20.94 -1.18 0.56
N GLU A 33 -20.92 -1.54 1.85
CA GLU A 33 -22.05 -1.45 2.75
C GLU A 33 -22.53 0.00 2.98
N ALA A 34 -21.59 0.96 3.05
CA ALA A 34 -21.92 2.37 3.16
C ALA A 34 -22.56 2.92 1.88
N ILE A 35 -22.06 2.50 0.70
CA ILE A 35 -22.67 2.83 -0.60
C ILE A 35 -24.08 2.25 -0.71
N GLU A 36 -24.29 0.99 -0.30
CA GLU A 36 -25.61 0.34 -0.30
C GLU A 36 -26.61 1.07 0.62
N LYS A 37 -26.15 1.52 1.79
CA LYS A 37 -26.99 2.32 2.71
C LYS A 37 -27.41 3.66 2.10
N LEU A 38 -26.50 4.33 1.38
CA LEU A 38 -26.75 5.62 0.72
C LEU A 38 -27.69 5.46 -0.48
N SER A 39 -27.36 4.56 -1.40
CA SER A 39 -28.02 4.44 -2.71
C SER A 39 -29.18 3.44 -2.75
N LYS A 40 -29.31 2.58 -1.72
CA LYS A 40 -30.22 1.41 -1.70
C LYS A 40 -29.90 0.37 -2.80
N GLN A 41 -28.72 0.48 -3.40
CA GLN A 41 -28.25 -0.41 -4.46
C GLN A 41 -26.97 -1.12 -4.02
N LYS A 42 -26.93 -2.46 -4.18
CA LYS A 42 -25.69 -3.23 -4.06
C LYS A 42 -24.79 -2.96 -5.26
N THR A 43 -23.55 -2.61 -5.01
CA THR A 43 -22.55 -2.39 -6.05
C THR A 43 -21.22 -3.02 -5.68
N THR A 44 -20.38 -3.26 -6.67
CA THR A 44 -19.02 -3.74 -6.47
C THR A 44 -18.04 -2.58 -6.55
N LEU A 45 -17.20 -2.46 -5.55
CA LEU A 45 -16.15 -1.45 -5.48
C LEU A 45 -14.83 -2.00 -6.08
N PHE A 46 -14.35 -1.38 -7.16
CA PHE A 46 -13.10 -1.75 -7.81
C PHE A 46 -11.95 -0.88 -7.29
N GLY A 47 -11.05 -1.46 -6.48
CA GLY A 47 -9.89 -0.72 -5.94
C GLY A 47 -8.69 -0.72 -6.88
N ALA A 48 -7.92 0.37 -6.88
CA ALA A 48 -6.70 0.53 -7.70
C ALA A 48 -5.58 -0.42 -7.28
N GLY A 49 -5.48 -0.76 -6.00
CA GLY A 49 -4.52 -1.70 -5.45
C GLY A 49 -5.06 -2.38 -4.20
N ARG A 50 -4.60 -3.61 -3.96
CA ARG A 50 -4.87 -4.31 -2.71
C ARG A 50 -3.81 -3.94 -1.69
N THR A 51 -4.20 -3.77 -0.44
CA THR A 51 -3.31 -3.65 0.70
C THR A 51 -3.46 -4.88 1.60
N ASP A 52 -2.35 -5.32 2.20
CA ASP A 52 -2.34 -6.43 3.15
C ASP A 52 -3.04 -6.03 4.48
N ALA A 53 -3.35 -7.01 5.33
CA ALA A 53 -3.84 -6.76 6.69
C ALA A 53 -2.90 -5.82 7.45
N GLY A 54 -3.45 -4.83 8.15
CA GLY A 54 -2.69 -3.84 8.93
C GLY A 54 -2.03 -2.71 8.11
N VAL A 55 -2.09 -2.75 6.78
CA VAL A 55 -1.53 -1.71 5.90
C VAL A 55 -2.50 -0.54 5.75
N HIS A 56 -2.00 0.68 5.85
CA HIS A 56 -2.77 1.92 5.76
C HIS A 56 -2.84 2.45 4.32
N ALA A 57 -3.70 3.45 4.11
CA ALA A 57 -3.68 4.27 2.91
C ALA A 57 -3.97 5.73 3.24
N ARG A 58 -3.33 6.64 2.48
CA ARG A 58 -3.61 8.09 2.46
C ARG A 58 -4.33 8.50 1.19
N GLY A 59 -4.29 7.67 0.15
CA GLY A 59 -4.87 7.99 -1.15
C GLY A 59 -5.14 6.73 -1.97
N GLN A 60 -5.86 5.77 -1.38
CA GLN A 60 -6.44 4.67 -2.15
C GLN A 60 -7.48 5.24 -3.11
N VAL A 61 -7.58 4.67 -4.31
CA VAL A 61 -8.61 5.04 -5.28
C VAL A 61 -9.46 3.82 -5.59
N ALA A 62 -10.76 4.04 -5.67
CA ALA A 62 -11.70 3.01 -6.10
C ALA A 62 -12.79 3.62 -6.99
N ASN A 63 -13.44 2.80 -7.80
CA ASN A 63 -14.60 3.21 -8.57
C ASN A 63 -15.75 2.20 -8.47
N PHE A 64 -16.95 2.69 -8.67
CA PHE A 64 -18.20 1.92 -8.66
C PHE A 64 -19.27 2.60 -9.52
N GLU A 65 -20.29 1.85 -9.94
CA GLU A 65 -21.38 2.34 -10.74
C GLU A 65 -22.69 2.32 -9.94
N LEU A 66 -23.55 3.33 -10.18
CA LEU A 66 -24.90 3.38 -9.65
C LEU A 66 -25.91 3.57 -10.79
N GLU A 67 -27.14 3.08 -10.60
CA GLU A 67 -28.24 3.33 -11.55
C GLU A 67 -28.72 4.78 -11.49
N GLN A 68 -28.89 5.27 -10.27
CA GLN A 68 -29.32 6.64 -9.99
C GLN A 68 -28.10 7.58 -9.96
N HIS A 69 -28.27 8.79 -10.51
CA HIS A 69 -27.28 9.85 -10.40
C HIS A 69 -27.34 10.54 -9.02
N PHE A 70 -26.17 10.79 -8.45
CA PHE A 70 -25.96 11.54 -7.22
C PHE A 70 -24.91 12.62 -7.46
N ASP A 71 -25.05 13.77 -6.82
CA ASP A 71 -23.98 14.77 -6.79
C ASP A 71 -22.76 14.22 -6.06
N THR A 72 -21.58 14.59 -6.52
CA THR A 72 -20.30 14.09 -5.97
C THR A 72 -20.12 14.42 -4.49
N ASP A 73 -20.60 15.57 -4.03
CA ASP A 73 -20.61 15.91 -2.59
C ASP A 73 -21.54 14.98 -1.80
N THR A 74 -22.71 14.64 -2.35
CA THR A 74 -23.62 13.65 -1.74
C THR A 74 -22.96 12.27 -1.64
N ILE A 75 -22.23 11.84 -2.67
CA ILE A 75 -21.45 10.58 -2.64
C ILE A 75 -20.42 10.62 -1.51
N ARG A 76 -19.58 11.67 -1.48
CA ARG A 76 -18.53 11.80 -0.45
C ARG A 76 -19.11 11.83 0.96
N ASP A 77 -20.03 12.74 1.21
CA ASP A 77 -20.54 13.02 2.56
C ASP A 77 -21.49 11.92 3.05
N GLY A 78 -22.32 11.38 2.14
CA GLY A 78 -23.22 10.27 2.45
C GLY A 78 -22.47 8.97 2.79
N ILE A 79 -21.44 8.60 2.01
CA ILE A 79 -20.63 7.44 2.34
C ILE A 79 -19.92 7.67 3.68
N ASN A 80 -19.33 8.84 3.91
CA ASN A 80 -18.67 9.18 5.18
C ASN A 80 -19.63 9.14 6.37
N HIS A 81 -20.90 9.53 6.19
CA HIS A 81 -21.91 9.41 7.23
C HIS A 81 -22.11 7.94 7.67
N TYR A 82 -22.21 7.02 6.72
CA TYR A 82 -22.45 5.60 7.00
C TYR A 82 -21.19 4.82 7.40
N LEU A 83 -20.00 5.35 7.13
CA LEU A 83 -18.74 4.75 7.56
C LEU A 83 -18.46 4.96 9.05
N ARG A 84 -19.04 5.98 9.70
CA ARG A 84 -18.81 6.23 11.13
C ARG A 84 -19.26 5.06 11.99
N PRO A 85 -18.49 4.68 13.03
CA PRO A 85 -17.25 5.25 13.55
C PRO A 85 -15.95 4.63 12.98
N GLN A 86 -16.01 4.00 11.81
CA GLN A 86 -14.87 3.32 11.21
C GLN A 86 -13.77 4.34 10.84
N PRO A 87 -12.47 4.01 11.03
CA PRO A 87 -11.36 4.87 10.63
C PRO A 87 -11.09 4.79 9.11
N ILE A 88 -12.12 5.10 8.32
CA ILE A 88 -12.13 5.19 6.85
C ILE A 88 -12.80 6.50 6.49
N SER A 89 -12.20 7.27 5.58
CA SER A 89 -12.75 8.54 5.11
C SER A 89 -12.64 8.66 3.59
N ILE A 90 -13.75 9.03 2.94
CA ILE A 90 -13.75 9.43 1.54
C ILE A 90 -13.32 10.91 1.48
N LEU A 91 -12.18 11.16 0.85
CA LEU A 91 -11.57 12.48 0.74
C LEU A 91 -12.14 13.25 -0.44
N HIS A 92 -12.41 12.55 -1.54
CA HIS A 92 -12.88 13.14 -2.79
C HIS A 92 -13.75 12.13 -3.55
N ALA A 93 -14.76 12.65 -4.26
CA ALA A 93 -15.57 11.91 -5.20
C ALA A 93 -15.70 12.69 -6.50
N GLU A 94 -15.65 12.02 -7.63
CA GLU A 94 -15.86 12.59 -8.95
C GLU A 94 -16.55 11.58 -9.87
N GLU A 95 -17.36 12.08 -10.81
CA GLU A 95 -17.89 11.27 -11.89
C GLU A 95 -16.83 11.12 -12.98
N VAL A 96 -16.67 9.91 -13.51
CA VAL A 96 -15.65 9.58 -14.50
C VAL A 96 -16.26 8.85 -15.69
N ASP A 97 -15.49 8.74 -16.77
CA ASP A 97 -15.91 8.01 -17.95
C ASP A 97 -16.32 6.57 -17.62
N LYS A 98 -17.27 6.02 -18.37
CA LYS A 98 -17.79 4.66 -18.17
C LYS A 98 -16.69 3.61 -18.28
N ASP A 99 -15.67 3.84 -19.12
CA ASP A 99 -14.56 2.92 -19.33
C ASP A 99 -13.44 3.05 -18.28
N PHE A 100 -13.57 4.04 -17.37
CA PHE A 100 -12.59 4.20 -16.31
C PHE A 100 -12.63 3.01 -15.35
N ASN A 101 -11.45 2.44 -15.08
CA ASN A 101 -11.27 1.41 -14.07
C ASN A 101 -10.08 1.78 -13.19
N SER A 102 -10.31 1.96 -11.90
CA SER A 102 -9.29 2.38 -10.94
C SER A 102 -8.03 1.51 -10.95
N ARG A 103 -8.15 0.22 -11.25
CA ARG A 103 -7.02 -0.71 -11.30
C ARG A 103 -6.24 -0.64 -12.60
N PHE A 104 -6.94 -0.64 -13.75
CA PHE A 104 -6.32 -0.80 -15.06
C PHE A 104 -5.89 0.53 -15.68
N SER A 105 -6.60 1.62 -15.36
CA SER A 105 -6.25 2.97 -15.81
C SER A 105 -5.05 3.56 -15.05
N ALA A 106 -4.68 3.00 -13.90
CA ALA A 106 -3.58 3.51 -13.08
C ALA A 106 -2.21 3.37 -13.76
N LYS A 107 -1.48 4.48 -13.83
CA LYS A 107 -0.11 4.57 -14.38
C LYS A 107 0.94 4.24 -13.34
N LEU A 108 0.85 4.84 -12.14
CA LEU A 108 1.78 4.61 -11.04
C LEU A 108 1.03 4.46 -9.71
N ARG A 109 1.61 3.65 -8.83
CA ARG A 109 1.23 3.50 -7.43
C ARG A 109 2.40 3.91 -6.56
N TRP A 110 2.12 4.75 -5.59
CA TRP A 110 3.12 5.29 -4.66
C TRP A 110 2.88 4.72 -3.28
N TYR A 111 3.93 4.17 -2.69
CA TYR A 111 3.92 3.70 -1.32
C TYR A 111 4.94 4.46 -0.48
N GLU A 112 4.56 4.76 0.75
CA GLU A 112 5.45 5.25 1.79
C GLU A 112 5.62 4.14 2.83
N TYR A 113 6.86 3.88 3.26
CA TYR A 113 7.11 3.01 4.40
C TYR A 113 7.88 3.79 5.47
N LYS A 114 7.36 3.76 6.70
CA LYS A 114 7.87 4.54 7.84
C LYS A 114 8.56 3.67 8.85
N ILE A 115 9.76 4.05 9.25
CA ILE A 115 10.54 3.42 10.31
C ILE A 115 10.89 4.47 11.36
N LEU A 116 10.73 4.10 12.63
CA LEU A 116 11.28 4.82 13.76
C LEU A 116 12.54 4.09 14.24
N ASN A 117 13.72 4.67 14.00
CA ASN A 117 15.02 4.06 14.28
C ASN A 117 15.64 4.63 15.55
N ARG A 118 15.18 4.16 16.70
CA ARG A 118 15.69 4.57 18.03
C ARG A 118 15.58 3.46 19.06
N ARG A 119 16.36 3.58 20.16
CA ARG A 119 16.35 2.59 21.25
C ARG A 119 15.12 2.64 22.12
N SER A 120 14.54 3.84 22.33
CA SER A 120 13.34 4.01 23.14
C SER A 120 12.11 3.42 22.44
N PRO A 121 11.14 2.86 23.19
CA PRO A 121 9.94 2.27 22.62
C PRO A 121 9.03 3.30 21.94
N ILE A 122 8.13 2.80 21.10
CA ILE A 122 7.07 3.59 20.46
C ILE A 122 6.03 3.95 21.53
N THR A 123 5.51 5.18 21.48
CA THR A 123 4.41 5.64 22.32
C THR A 123 3.30 6.25 21.45
N LEU A 124 3.60 7.36 20.75
CA LEU A 124 2.60 8.10 19.97
C LEU A 124 2.27 7.45 18.63
N GLU A 125 3.27 6.81 18.00
CA GLU A 125 3.16 6.24 16.67
C GLU A 125 2.85 4.72 16.65
N GLN A 126 2.17 4.23 17.71
CA GLN A 126 1.76 2.82 17.78
C GLN A 126 0.90 2.45 16.56
N ASN A 127 1.20 1.29 15.95
CA ASN A 127 0.54 0.78 14.75
C ASN A 127 0.64 1.73 13.53
N LYS A 128 1.63 2.65 13.51
CA LYS A 128 1.82 3.64 12.43
C LYS A 128 3.21 3.61 11.80
N VAL A 129 4.18 3.00 12.49
CA VAL A 129 5.57 2.90 12.06
C VAL A 129 6.18 1.57 12.51
N TRP A 130 7.20 1.11 11.80
CA TRP A 130 8.03 0.01 12.26
C TRP A 130 9.15 0.54 13.16
N CYS A 131 9.21 0.12 14.43
CA CYS A 131 10.32 0.47 15.32
C CYS A 131 11.49 -0.48 15.15
N VAL A 132 12.67 0.08 14.84
CA VAL A 132 13.93 -0.65 14.76
C VAL A 132 14.90 -0.08 15.80
N HIS A 133 15.18 -0.85 16.86
CA HIS A 133 15.96 -0.36 18.00
C HIS A 133 17.47 -0.26 17.74
N LYS A 134 18.01 -1.07 16.82
CA LYS A 134 19.41 -1.00 16.42
C LYS A 134 19.61 0.06 15.34
N LYS A 135 20.71 0.81 15.45
CA LYS A 135 21.02 1.84 14.44
C LYS A 135 21.24 1.21 13.07
N ILE A 136 20.52 1.70 12.09
CA ILE A 136 20.60 1.30 10.68
C ILE A 136 21.71 2.14 10.01
N ASP A 137 22.55 1.51 9.20
CA ASP A 137 23.54 2.18 8.36
C ASP A 137 22.83 2.84 7.16
N ALA A 138 22.69 4.18 7.26
CA ALA A 138 22.00 4.99 6.26
C ALA A 138 22.67 4.95 4.88
N GLU A 139 23.99 5.11 4.83
CA GLU A 139 24.74 5.15 3.56
C GLU A 139 24.62 3.81 2.83
N LYS A 140 24.70 2.72 3.58
CA LYS A 140 24.59 1.37 3.04
C LYS A 140 23.23 1.12 2.43
N ILE A 141 22.13 1.48 3.11
CA ILE A 141 20.77 1.25 2.57
C ILE A 141 20.45 2.17 1.38
N ILE A 142 20.91 3.43 1.38
CA ILE A 142 20.75 4.34 0.24
C ILE A 142 21.47 3.76 -0.99
N LYS A 143 22.73 3.34 -0.85
CA LYS A 143 23.50 2.76 -1.95
C LYS A 143 22.83 1.49 -2.51
N GLN A 144 22.36 0.62 -1.63
CA GLN A 144 21.72 -0.64 -2.02
C GLN A 144 20.34 -0.42 -2.64
N SER A 145 19.58 0.58 -2.19
CA SER A 145 18.22 0.86 -2.68
C SER A 145 18.20 1.20 -4.18
N GLN A 146 19.24 1.86 -4.69
CA GLN A 146 19.32 2.24 -6.10
C GLN A 146 19.37 1.04 -7.06
N GLN A 147 19.79 -0.13 -6.56
CA GLN A 147 19.84 -1.36 -7.36
C GLN A 147 18.45 -1.96 -7.65
N PHE A 148 17.40 -1.47 -7.00
CA PHE A 148 16.02 -1.83 -7.33
C PHE A 148 15.46 -1.09 -8.55
N ILE A 149 16.02 0.08 -8.90
CA ILE A 149 15.50 0.94 -9.97
C ILE A 149 15.68 0.25 -11.33
N GLY A 150 14.57 0.08 -12.05
CA GLY A 150 14.58 -0.58 -13.35
C GLY A 150 13.62 -1.77 -13.42
N LYS A 151 13.74 -2.57 -14.49
CA LYS A 151 12.89 -3.72 -14.78
C LYS A 151 13.64 -5.03 -14.47
N PHE A 152 13.13 -5.78 -13.51
CA PHE A 152 13.76 -7.02 -13.04
C PHE A 152 12.74 -8.13 -12.79
N ASP A 153 13.23 -9.36 -12.75
CA ASP A 153 12.54 -10.50 -12.15
C ASP A 153 12.68 -10.40 -10.62
N LEU A 154 11.61 -9.96 -9.95
CA LEU A 154 11.58 -9.74 -8.50
C LEU A 154 11.00 -10.92 -7.72
N SER A 155 11.22 -12.15 -8.21
CA SER A 155 10.80 -13.40 -7.52
C SER A 155 11.32 -13.48 -6.09
N ALA A 156 12.54 -13.01 -5.81
CA ALA A 156 13.12 -12.97 -4.46
C ALA A 156 12.32 -12.05 -3.49
N PHE A 157 11.58 -11.10 -4.01
CA PHE A 157 10.78 -10.12 -3.25
C PHE A 157 9.28 -10.39 -3.35
N ARG A 158 8.90 -11.64 -3.53
CA ARG A 158 7.52 -12.09 -3.72
C ARG A 158 7.08 -12.95 -2.55
N SER A 159 5.89 -12.67 -2.00
CA SER A 159 5.24 -13.59 -1.04
C SER A 159 4.88 -14.92 -1.71
N ILE A 160 4.92 -16.02 -0.97
CA ILE A 160 4.52 -17.37 -1.43
C ILE A 160 3.06 -17.35 -1.94
N ASN A 161 2.19 -16.58 -1.30
CA ASN A 161 0.76 -16.49 -1.64
C ASN A 161 0.47 -15.52 -2.79
N CYS A 162 1.48 -15.03 -3.51
CA CYS A 162 1.30 -14.06 -4.58
C CYS A 162 0.65 -14.66 -5.83
N GLN A 163 -0.52 -14.17 -6.19
CA GLN A 163 -1.29 -14.61 -7.37
C GLN A 163 -0.83 -13.97 -8.70
N SER A 164 0.18 -13.12 -8.69
CA SER A 164 0.67 -12.47 -9.93
C SER A 164 1.26 -13.50 -10.89
N LYS A 165 0.81 -13.50 -12.16
CA LYS A 165 1.31 -14.42 -13.20
C LYS A 165 2.78 -14.16 -13.54
N SER A 166 3.23 -12.88 -13.51
CA SER A 166 4.61 -12.52 -13.86
C SER A 166 5.31 -11.87 -12.66
N PRO A 167 6.51 -12.35 -12.29
CA PRO A 167 7.35 -11.72 -11.26
C PRO A 167 8.10 -10.50 -11.80
N ILE A 168 8.09 -10.25 -13.11
CA ILE A 168 8.78 -9.12 -13.71
C ILE A 168 8.03 -7.84 -13.39
N LYS A 169 8.70 -6.90 -12.71
CA LYS A 169 8.20 -5.58 -12.35
C LYS A 169 9.23 -4.52 -12.66
N SER A 170 8.74 -3.29 -12.90
CA SER A 170 9.60 -2.10 -13.04
C SER A 170 9.38 -1.21 -11.84
N ILE A 171 10.44 -0.95 -11.08
CA ILE A 171 10.47 0.05 -10.02
C ILE A 171 10.91 1.38 -10.64
N ASN A 172 10.06 2.40 -10.54
CA ASN A 172 10.30 3.71 -11.14
C ASN A 172 11.21 4.57 -10.26
N SER A 173 10.94 4.59 -8.94
CA SER A 173 11.75 5.32 -7.96
C SER A 173 11.74 4.60 -6.63
N LEU A 174 12.81 4.78 -5.88
CA LEU A 174 12.93 4.42 -4.49
C LEU A 174 13.83 5.46 -3.82
N ASP A 175 13.21 6.36 -3.07
CA ASP A 175 13.88 7.43 -2.35
C ASP A 175 13.83 7.14 -0.85
N ILE A 176 14.91 7.45 -0.13
CA ILE A 176 15.00 7.25 1.31
C ILE A 176 15.35 8.57 1.97
N ASN A 177 14.48 9.06 2.84
CA ASN A 177 14.67 10.28 3.59
C ASN A 177 14.93 9.97 5.06
N PHE A 178 15.95 10.59 5.64
CA PHE A 178 16.29 10.51 7.04
C PHE A 178 15.97 11.84 7.72
N ASN A 179 15.17 11.78 8.78
CA ASN A 179 14.84 12.95 9.59
C ASN A 179 14.92 12.57 11.07
N HIS A 180 16.02 12.91 11.76
CA HIS A 180 16.31 12.48 13.14
C HIS A 180 16.20 10.95 13.28
N ASP A 181 15.23 10.48 14.05
CA ASP A 181 14.97 9.07 14.29
C ASP A 181 14.04 8.42 13.23
N GLU A 182 13.54 9.20 12.27
CA GLU A 182 12.61 8.70 11.25
C GLU A 182 13.36 8.36 9.96
N ILE A 183 12.98 7.24 9.36
CA ILE A 183 13.43 6.83 8.04
C ILE A 183 12.18 6.57 7.19
N ASN A 184 12.02 7.34 6.11
CA ASN A 184 10.89 7.24 5.22
C ASN A 184 11.35 6.76 3.84
N PHE A 185 10.79 5.63 3.38
CA PHE A 185 10.98 5.09 2.04
C PHE A 185 9.82 5.52 1.17
N LEU A 186 10.07 6.17 0.05
CA LEU A 186 9.08 6.51 -0.96
C LEU A 186 9.34 5.68 -2.21
N ILE A 187 8.37 4.83 -2.59
CA ILE A 187 8.56 3.84 -3.65
C ILE A 187 7.44 3.94 -4.67
N SER A 188 7.79 3.99 -5.96
CA SER A 188 6.80 4.03 -7.03
C SER A 188 7.03 2.94 -8.09
N ALA A 189 5.93 2.37 -8.56
CA ALA A 189 5.89 1.42 -9.68
C ALA A 189 4.51 1.37 -10.32
N LYS A 190 4.43 0.88 -11.56
CA LYS A 190 3.15 0.60 -12.21
C LYS A 190 2.33 -0.45 -11.43
N SER A 191 3.00 -1.46 -10.90
CA SER A 191 2.37 -2.50 -10.06
C SER A 191 3.41 -3.20 -9.20
N PHE A 192 2.97 -3.76 -8.09
CA PHE A 192 3.79 -4.53 -7.16
C PHE A 192 3.29 -5.97 -7.03
N LEU A 193 4.18 -6.87 -6.65
CA LEU A 193 3.85 -8.23 -6.21
C LEU A 193 3.28 -8.17 -4.77
N HIS A 194 2.62 -9.26 -4.34
CA HIS A 194 2.12 -9.37 -2.98
C HIS A 194 3.27 -9.21 -1.95
N SER A 195 3.09 -8.31 -1.01
CA SER A 195 4.05 -7.93 0.05
C SER A 195 5.41 -7.41 -0.46
N GLN A 196 5.54 -7.09 -1.76
CA GLN A 196 6.83 -6.75 -2.37
C GLN A 196 7.51 -5.57 -1.69
N VAL A 197 6.81 -4.45 -1.48
CA VAL A 197 7.37 -3.25 -0.84
C VAL A 197 7.90 -3.58 0.56
N ARG A 198 7.14 -4.35 1.35
CA ARG A 198 7.53 -4.76 2.70
C ARG A 198 8.77 -5.65 2.70
N ILE A 199 8.89 -6.57 1.73
CA ILE A 199 10.07 -7.44 1.59
C ILE A 199 11.29 -6.63 1.14
N MET A 200 11.13 -5.67 0.20
CA MET A 200 12.20 -4.77 -0.23
C MET A 200 12.74 -3.95 0.94
N VAL A 201 11.85 -3.29 1.70
CA VAL A 201 12.24 -2.49 2.87
C VAL A 201 12.88 -3.36 3.95
N GLY A 202 12.28 -4.52 4.29
CA GLY A 202 12.86 -5.43 5.28
C GLY A 202 14.24 -5.93 4.90
N THR A 203 14.48 -6.18 3.60
CA THR A 203 15.80 -6.57 3.09
C THR A 203 16.81 -5.43 3.23
N LEU A 204 16.45 -4.20 2.87
CA LEU A 204 17.32 -3.02 3.05
C LEU A 204 17.66 -2.81 4.52
N VAL A 205 16.69 -2.95 5.42
CA VAL A 205 16.91 -2.86 6.87
C VAL A 205 17.87 -3.95 7.35
N ASP A 206 17.69 -5.21 6.95
CA ASP A 206 18.58 -6.30 7.34
C ASP A 206 20.01 -6.12 6.77
N ILE A 207 20.15 -5.55 5.57
CA ILE A 207 21.46 -5.13 5.02
C ILE A 207 22.08 -4.00 5.87
N GLY A 208 21.30 -2.96 6.22
CA GLY A 208 21.75 -1.84 7.04
C GLY A 208 22.11 -2.25 8.48
N LEU A 209 21.56 -3.35 8.97
CA LEU A 209 21.89 -3.97 10.25
C LEU A 209 23.03 -4.99 10.19
N ASN A 210 23.66 -5.16 9.01
CA ASN A 210 24.71 -6.16 8.74
C ASN A 210 24.29 -7.61 8.98
N LYS A 211 23.00 -7.93 8.79
CA LYS A 211 22.50 -9.31 8.87
C LYS A 211 22.55 -10.01 7.51
N ILE A 212 22.55 -9.26 6.42
CA ILE A 212 22.66 -9.75 5.05
C ILE A 212 23.90 -9.10 4.41
N GLU A 213 24.80 -9.94 3.89
CA GLU A 213 26.03 -9.51 3.22
C GLU A 213 25.83 -9.33 1.70
N LYS A 214 24.89 -10.09 1.12
CA LYS A 214 24.56 -10.02 -0.30
C LYS A 214 24.01 -8.65 -0.68
N SER A 215 24.44 -8.15 -1.83
CA SER A 215 23.87 -6.96 -2.45
C SER A 215 22.45 -7.22 -2.98
N ILE A 216 21.67 -6.15 -3.18
CA ILE A 216 20.33 -6.26 -3.79
C ILE A 216 20.41 -6.88 -5.19
N SER A 217 21.44 -6.55 -5.99
CA SER A 217 21.64 -7.15 -7.32
C SER A 217 21.84 -8.66 -7.25
N GLU A 218 22.66 -9.15 -6.31
CA GLU A 218 22.88 -10.60 -6.11
C GLU A 218 21.59 -11.31 -5.67
N ILE A 219 20.80 -10.66 -4.79
CA ILE A 219 19.50 -11.20 -4.35
C ILE A 219 18.52 -11.28 -5.53
N ILE A 220 18.43 -10.23 -6.36
CA ILE A 220 17.60 -10.20 -7.59
C ILE A 220 18.02 -11.33 -8.53
N GLN A 221 19.31 -11.48 -8.80
CA GLN A 221 19.86 -12.51 -9.71
C GLN A 221 19.56 -13.92 -9.19
N SER A 222 19.59 -14.14 -7.89
CA SER A 222 19.29 -15.43 -7.27
C SER A 222 17.86 -15.91 -7.50
N LYS A 223 16.89 -14.98 -7.61
CA LYS A 223 15.45 -15.23 -7.66
C LYS A 223 14.87 -16.01 -6.47
N LYS A 224 15.64 -16.17 -5.40
CA LYS A 224 15.30 -16.98 -4.22
C LYS A 224 14.86 -16.09 -3.06
N ARG A 225 13.66 -16.35 -2.52
CA ARG A 225 13.09 -15.60 -1.37
C ARG A 225 13.94 -15.72 -0.10
N GLU A 226 14.62 -16.85 0.07
CA GLU A 226 15.47 -17.15 1.23
C GLU A 226 16.66 -16.20 1.39
N PHE A 227 17.12 -15.56 0.31
CA PHE A 227 18.21 -14.59 0.35
C PHE A 227 17.73 -13.16 0.62
N ALA A 228 16.44 -12.89 0.46
CA ALA A 228 15.87 -11.61 0.87
C ALA A 228 15.61 -11.59 2.38
N GLY A 229 15.56 -10.40 2.95
CA GLY A 229 15.32 -10.18 4.38
C GLY A 229 13.89 -10.45 4.82
N VAL A 230 13.59 -10.06 6.05
CA VAL A 230 12.27 -10.20 6.65
C VAL A 230 11.20 -9.46 5.84
N THR A 231 9.97 -9.91 5.92
CA THR A 231 8.84 -9.08 5.48
C THR A 231 8.59 -8.03 6.56
N ALA A 232 8.87 -6.76 6.26
CA ALA A 232 8.68 -5.67 7.20
C ALA A 232 7.22 -5.63 7.71
N PRO A 233 6.96 -5.23 8.97
CA PRO A 233 5.63 -5.15 9.55
C PRO A 233 4.66 -4.31 8.71
N PRO A 234 3.35 -4.62 8.70
CA PRO A 234 2.39 -3.92 7.85
C PRO A 234 2.13 -2.47 8.29
N GLU A 235 2.20 -2.19 9.58
CA GLU A 235 1.86 -0.90 10.19
C GLU A 235 2.77 0.26 9.76
N GLY A 236 3.95 -0.03 9.20
CA GLY A 236 4.80 1.00 8.61
C GLY A 236 4.42 1.38 7.18
N LEU A 237 3.57 0.59 6.49
CA LEU A 237 3.26 0.77 5.07
C LEU A 237 1.98 1.57 4.83
N TYR A 238 2.08 2.54 3.91
CA TYR A 238 0.97 3.39 3.45
C TYR A 238 0.89 3.38 1.93
N LEU A 239 -0.27 3.09 1.37
CA LEU A 239 -0.57 3.45 -0.02
C LEU A 239 -0.78 4.96 -0.06
N LEU A 240 0.18 5.69 -0.63
CA LEU A 240 0.22 7.15 -0.56
C LEU A 240 -0.71 7.80 -1.58
N LYS A 241 -0.58 7.41 -2.84
CA LYS A 241 -1.40 7.92 -3.96
C LYS A 241 -1.33 7.01 -5.19
N ILE A 242 -2.23 7.25 -6.13
CA ILE A 242 -2.30 6.61 -7.43
C ILE A 242 -2.30 7.69 -8.51
N ASP A 243 -1.44 7.58 -9.51
CA ASP A 243 -1.42 8.47 -10.67
C ASP A 243 -2.15 7.78 -11.85
N TYR A 244 -3.00 8.56 -12.55
CA TYR A 244 -3.81 8.15 -13.71
C TYR A 244 -3.41 8.84 -15.00
#